data_a2ac094119a58822b0ce02a450c1765d
#
_entry.id   a2ac094119a58822b0ce02a450c1765d
#
_cell.length_a   1.000
_cell.length_b   1.000
_cell.length_c   1.000
_cell.angle_alpha   90.00
_cell.angle_beta   90.00
_cell.angle_gamma   90.00
#
_symmetry.space_group_name_H-M   'P 1'
#
loop_
_entity.id
_entity.type
_entity.pdbx_description
1 polymer ?
#
loop_
_entity_poly.entity_id
_entity_poly.type
_entity_poly.pdbx_seq_one_letter_code
_entity_poly.pdbx_strand_id
1 'polypeptide(L)'
;MPYTGDYRIEAIGAAGGYDTQSNGGIYRGRGARMKGTFRLSEGETIHILVGQEGGINTVQSAAGGGGGTFVVRGSSTPLIVAGGGGGVDYSNSRYTGCDASAGTAGRTGHMSLAGGSGGQGAQTAQNRNLGES
;
A
#
# COMPACT_ATOMS: atom_id res chain seq x y z
N MET A 1 -4.35 25.69 3.41
CA MET A 1 -5.11 25.75 2.14
C MET A 1 -5.23 27.19 1.69
N PRO A 2 -5.08 27.49 0.38
CA PRO A 2 -5.05 28.87 -0.13
C PRO A 2 -6.43 29.56 -0.15
N TYR A 3 -7.52 28.82 -0.17
CA TYR A 3 -8.89 29.33 -0.14
C TYR A 3 -9.85 28.31 0.43
N THR A 4 -11.02 28.77 0.89
CA THR A 4 -12.12 27.89 1.34
C THR A 4 -12.89 27.38 0.12
N GLY A 5 -13.05 26.06 0.01
CA GLY A 5 -13.76 25.46 -1.11
C GLY A 5 -13.68 23.95 -1.11
N ASP A 6 -14.14 23.37 -2.21
CA ASP A 6 -14.09 21.94 -2.43
C ASP A 6 -12.78 21.58 -3.15
N TYR A 7 -12.05 20.64 -2.56
CA TYR A 7 -10.78 20.14 -3.08
C TYR A 7 -10.92 18.68 -3.48
N ARG A 8 -10.56 18.39 -4.70
CA ARG A 8 -10.43 17.01 -5.17
C ARG A 8 -9.02 16.52 -4.88
N ILE A 9 -8.93 15.48 -4.09
CA ILE A 9 -7.66 14.87 -3.68
C ILE A 9 -7.58 13.46 -4.24
N GLU A 10 -6.44 13.13 -4.79
CA GLU A 10 -6.09 11.78 -5.24
C GLU A 10 -4.82 11.35 -4.51
N ALA A 11 -4.86 10.17 -3.92
CA ALA A 11 -3.72 9.52 -3.28
C ALA A 11 -3.46 8.16 -3.92
N ILE A 12 -2.21 7.83 -4.14
CA ILE A 12 -1.76 6.55 -4.69
C ILE A 12 -0.76 5.96 -3.71
N GLY A 13 -1.00 4.74 -3.25
CA GLY A 13 -0.04 3.99 -2.46
C GLY A 13 1.15 3.53 -3.31
N ALA A 14 2.29 3.34 -2.67
CA ALA A 14 3.50 2.93 -3.36
C ALA A 14 3.43 1.47 -3.84
N ALA A 15 4.15 1.15 -4.90
CA ALA A 15 4.29 -0.21 -5.38
C ALA A 15 5.18 -1.05 -4.45
N GLY A 16 4.93 -2.35 -4.39
CA GLY A 16 5.83 -3.29 -3.73
C GLY A 16 7.19 -3.36 -4.42
N GLY A 17 8.15 -3.94 -3.73
CA GLY A 17 9.48 -4.21 -4.26
C GLY A 17 9.49 -5.37 -5.25
N TYR A 18 10.65 -5.60 -5.82
CA TYR A 18 10.93 -6.74 -6.69
C TYR A 18 12.35 -7.27 -6.42
N ASP A 19 12.68 -8.43 -6.99
CA ASP A 19 14.01 -8.97 -6.89
C ASP A 19 14.65 -9.15 -8.27
N THR A 20 15.96 -9.31 -8.30
CA THR A 20 16.73 -9.50 -9.54
C THR A 20 16.91 -10.97 -9.93
N GLN A 21 16.40 -11.90 -9.12
CA GLN A 21 16.56 -13.32 -9.32
C GLN A 21 15.43 -13.93 -10.16
N SER A 22 14.19 -13.74 -9.74
CA SER A 22 13.03 -14.38 -10.36
C SER A 22 11.82 -13.46 -10.53
N ASN A 23 11.73 -12.36 -9.79
CA ASN A 23 10.55 -11.50 -9.75
C ASN A 23 10.87 -10.09 -10.26
N GLY A 24 10.91 -9.92 -11.57
CA GLY A 24 11.13 -8.60 -12.16
C GLY A 24 10.08 -7.56 -11.74
N GLY A 25 10.41 -6.28 -11.92
CA GLY A 25 9.57 -5.16 -11.50
C GLY A 25 8.15 -5.14 -12.07
N ILE A 26 7.88 -5.88 -13.15
CA ILE A 26 6.55 -6.02 -13.74
C ILE A 26 5.60 -6.87 -12.89
N TYR A 27 6.11 -7.70 -11.99
CA TYR A 27 5.34 -8.61 -11.14
C TYR A 27 4.97 -8.00 -9.78
N ARG A 28 5.62 -6.89 -9.40
CA ARG A 28 5.39 -6.23 -8.11
C ARG A 28 3.93 -5.82 -7.91
N GLY A 29 3.47 -5.87 -6.66
CA GLY A 29 2.15 -5.40 -6.28
C GLY A 29 1.99 -3.90 -6.51
N ARG A 30 0.82 -3.47 -6.93
CA ARG A 30 0.47 -2.06 -7.14
C ARG A 30 -0.20 -1.49 -5.92
N GLY A 31 0.11 -0.24 -5.59
CA GLY A 31 -0.63 0.51 -4.58
C GLY A 31 -2.05 0.84 -5.02
N ALA A 32 -2.93 1.03 -4.06
CA ALA A 32 -4.30 1.48 -4.31
C ALA A 32 -4.31 2.92 -4.80
N ARG A 33 -5.30 3.26 -5.62
CA ARG A 33 -5.61 4.63 -6.04
C ARG A 33 -6.93 5.02 -5.39
N MET A 34 -6.92 6.09 -4.60
CA MET A 34 -8.07 6.60 -3.88
C MET A 34 -8.32 8.05 -4.26
N LYS A 35 -9.59 8.40 -4.47
CA LYS A 35 -10.01 9.77 -4.81
C LYS A 35 -11.16 10.20 -3.91
N GLY A 36 -11.20 11.48 -3.59
CA GLY A 36 -12.32 12.07 -2.84
C GLY A 36 -12.36 13.59 -3.02
N THR A 37 -13.52 14.16 -2.73
CA THR A 37 -13.73 15.61 -2.69
C THR A 37 -14.03 16.03 -1.25
N PHE A 38 -13.29 17.04 -0.77
CA PHE A 38 -13.35 17.49 0.62
C PHE A 38 -13.53 18.99 0.68
N ARG A 39 -14.43 19.45 1.56
CA ARG A 39 -14.56 20.86 1.90
C ARG A 39 -13.44 21.24 2.87
N LEU A 40 -12.55 22.13 2.44
CA LEU A 40 -11.42 22.60 3.24
C LEU A 40 -11.48 24.12 3.36
N SER A 41 -11.04 24.64 4.51
CA SER A 41 -11.05 26.06 4.83
C SER A 41 -9.70 26.71 4.52
N GLU A 42 -9.76 28.00 4.14
CA GLU A 42 -8.54 28.80 3.98
C GLU A 42 -7.71 28.78 5.26
N GLY A 43 -6.40 28.64 5.13
CA GLY A 43 -5.46 28.55 6.26
C GLY A 43 -5.40 27.18 6.93
N GLU A 44 -6.29 26.24 6.59
CA GLU A 44 -6.27 24.89 7.15
C GLU A 44 -5.00 24.13 6.70
N THR A 45 -4.41 23.36 7.62
CA THR A 45 -3.22 22.58 7.36
C THR A 45 -3.60 21.13 7.02
N ILE A 46 -3.10 20.66 5.90
CA ILE A 46 -3.20 19.27 5.46
C ILE A 46 -1.81 18.66 5.47
N HIS A 47 -1.66 17.54 6.17
CA HIS A 47 -0.43 16.76 6.20
C HIS A 47 -0.51 15.63 5.19
N ILE A 48 0.52 15.48 4.39
CA ILE A 48 0.63 14.44 3.36
C ILE A 48 1.88 13.62 3.61
N LEU A 49 1.69 12.31 3.81
CA LEU A 49 2.77 11.32 3.85
C LEU A 49 2.68 10.45 2.61
N VAL A 50 3.68 10.53 1.75
CA VAL A 50 3.75 9.72 0.53
C VAL A 50 4.49 8.43 0.83
N GLY A 51 3.87 7.29 0.48
CA GLY A 51 4.46 5.98 0.66
C GLY A 51 5.73 5.80 -0.17
N GLN A 52 6.68 5.05 0.37
CA GLN A 52 7.91 4.65 -0.33
C GLN A 52 7.70 3.33 -1.04
N GLU A 53 8.28 3.17 -2.21
CA GLU A 53 8.29 1.88 -2.93
C GLU A 53 9.06 0.83 -2.12
N GLY A 54 8.66 -0.42 -2.25
CA GLY A 54 9.42 -1.54 -1.70
C GLY A 54 10.81 -1.64 -2.35
N GLY A 55 11.80 -2.04 -1.56
CA GLY A 55 13.18 -2.15 -2.01
C GLY A 55 13.39 -3.21 -3.08
N ILE A 56 14.50 -3.09 -3.82
CA ILE A 56 14.96 -4.12 -4.75
C ILE A 56 15.84 -5.10 -3.98
N ASN A 57 15.47 -6.38 -3.99
CA ASN A 57 16.30 -7.44 -3.40
C ASN A 57 17.23 -8.04 -4.47
N THR A 58 18.52 -7.97 -4.22
CA THR A 58 19.55 -8.52 -5.14
C THR A 58 20.08 -9.89 -4.72
N VAL A 59 19.68 -10.36 -3.54
CA VAL A 59 20.24 -11.57 -2.92
C VAL A 59 19.25 -12.72 -2.90
N GLN A 60 17.98 -12.45 -2.65
CA GLN A 60 16.93 -13.47 -2.49
C GLN A 60 15.75 -13.21 -3.44
N SER A 61 14.99 -14.25 -3.71
CA SER A 61 13.82 -14.22 -4.58
C SER A 61 12.55 -13.74 -3.83
N ALA A 62 12.67 -12.70 -3.02
CA ALA A 62 11.55 -12.12 -2.29
C ALA A 62 11.76 -10.61 -2.12
N ALA A 63 10.68 -9.86 -2.04
CA ALA A 63 10.75 -8.41 -1.89
C ALA A 63 9.67 -7.89 -0.94
N GLY A 64 9.98 -6.79 -0.27
CA GLY A 64 9.06 -6.13 0.67
C GLY A 64 7.91 -5.41 0.00
N GLY A 65 6.88 -5.11 0.77
CA GLY A 65 5.75 -4.30 0.32
C GLY A 65 6.10 -2.81 0.18
N GLY A 66 5.24 -2.08 -0.51
CA GLY A 66 5.27 -0.62 -0.59
C GLY A 66 4.51 0.04 0.57
N GLY A 67 4.85 1.27 0.86
CA GLY A 67 4.19 2.08 1.89
C GLY A 67 2.85 2.66 1.46
N GLY A 68 1.97 2.89 2.42
CA GLY A 68 0.72 3.62 2.18
C GLY A 68 0.95 5.13 2.05
N THR A 69 0.05 5.78 1.33
CA THR A 69 -0.01 7.24 1.23
C THR A 69 -1.19 7.75 2.04
N PHE A 70 -0.94 8.76 2.88
CA PHE A 70 -1.91 9.30 3.83
C PHE A 70 -2.09 10.79 3.61
N VAL A 71 -3.34 11.23 3.59
CA VAL A 71 -3.72 12.65 3.59
C VAL A 71 -4.56 12.90 4.84
N VAL A 72 -4.07 13.77 5.71
CA VAL A 72 -4.61 13.98 7.06
C VAL A 72 -4.93 15.45 7.27
N ARG A 73 -6.15 15.75 7.74
CA ARG A 73 -6.57 17.07 8.19
C ARG A 73 -6.08 17.30 9.61
N GLY A 74 -5.38 18.43 9.81
CA GLY A 74 -4.78 18.71 11.12
C GLY A 74 -3.80 17.62 11.51
N SER A 75 -3.82 17.18 12.77
CA SER A 75 -2.89 16.18 13.30
C SER A 75 -3.42 14.74 13.32
N SER A 76 -4.72 14.52 13.14
CA SER A 76 -5.30 13.21 13.46
C SER A 76 -6.50 12.76 12.63
N THR A 77 -7.08 13.62 11.77
CA THR A 77 -8.27 13.26 10.99
C THR A 77 -7.89 12.80 9.58
N PRO A 78 -7.88 11.50 9.28
CA PRO A 78 -7.56 11.02 7.95
C PRO A 78 -8.67 11.39 6.96
N LEU A 79 -8.29 11.96 5.82
CA LEU A 79 -9.17 12.24 4.69
C LEU A 79 -9.12 11.11 3.66
N ILE A 80 -7.90 10.73 3.27
CA ILE A 80 -7.65 9.64 2.33
C ILE A 80 -6.49 8.80 2.83
N VAL A 81 -6.64 7.49 2.71
CA VAL A 81 -5.58 6.51 2.91
C VAL A 81 -5.55 5.58 1.70
N ALA A 82 -4.41 5.54 1.01
CA ALA A 82 -4.18 4.64 -0.10
C ALA A 82 -3.14 3.59 0.30
N GLY A 83 -3.53 2.33 0.36
CA GLY A 83 -2.65 1.23 0.74
C GLY A 83 -1.54 0.98 -0.28
N GLY A 84 -0.36 0.61 0.18
CA GLY A 84 0.74 0.17 -0.67
C GLY A 84 0.54 -1.24 -1.22
N GLY A 85 1.21 -1.56 -2.31
CA GLY A 85 1.23 -2.89 -2.90
C GLY A 85 2.07 -3.87 -2.08
N GLY A 86 1.70 -5.14 -2.10
CA GLY A 86 2.49 -6.20 -1.49
C GLY A 86 3.80 -6.48 -2.25
N GLY A 87 4.76 -7.05 -1.55
CA GLY A 87 5.94 -7.61 -2.18
C GLY A 87 5.62 -8.89 -2.94
N VAL A 88 6.59 -9.40 -3.67
CA VAL A 88 6.48 -10.66 -4.43
C VAL A 88 7.47 -11.69 -3.91
N ASP A 89 7.10 -12.95 -4.03
CA ASP A 89 7.92 -14.10 -3.65
C ASP A 89 7.74 -15.22 -4.68
N TYR A 90 8.82 -15.72 -5.23
CA TYR A 90 8.89 -16.85 -6.18
C TYR A 90 7.81 -16.87 -7.27
N SER A 91 7.46 -15.70 -7.81
CA SER A 91 6.40 -15.59 -8.79
C SER A 91 6.97 -15.44 -10.21
N ASN A 92 6.79 -16.44 -11.05
CA ASN A 92 7.09 -16.36 -12.47
C ASN A 92 6.00 -15.67 -13.29
N SER A 93 4.96 -15.18 -12.63
CA SER A 93 3.83 -14.46 -13.24
C SER A 93 3.28 -13.43 -12.28
N ARG A 94 2.58 -12.44 -12.83
CA ARG A 94 1.93 -11.41 -12.02
C ARG A 94 0.81 -12.03 -11.17
N TYR A 95 0.90 -11.83 -9.88
CA TYR A 95 -0.13 -12.23 -8.92
C TYR A 95 -0.91 -11.00 -8.42
N THR A 96 -2.17 -10.89 -8.83
CA THR A 96 -3.00 -9.73 -8.48
C THR A 96 -3.36 -9.64 -7.00
N GLY A 97 -3.19 -10.70 -6.23
CA GLY A 97 -3.32 -10.69 -4.77
C GLY A 97 -2.30 -9.79 -4.07
N CYS A 98 -1.17 -9.48 -4.72
CA CYS A 98 -0.20 -8.52 -4.21
C CYS A 98 -0.63 -7.05 -4.42
N ASP A 99 -1.64 -6.79 -5.26
CA ASP A 99 -2.16 -5.43 -5.44
C ASP A 99 -2.97 -5.00 -4.21
N ALA A 100 -2.82 -3.75 -3.82
CA ALA A 100 -3.67 -3.17 -2.79
C ALA A 100 -5.13 -3.08 -3.27
N SER A 101 -6.05 -3.24 -2.33
CA SER A 101 -7.49 -3.10 -2.57
C SER A 101 -7.93 -1.66 -2.28
N ALA A 102 -8.89 -1.16 -3.05
CA ALA A 102 -9.60 0.08 -2.73
C ALA A 102 -10.76 -0.14 -1.74
N GLY A 103 -11.03 -1.40 -1.36
CA GLY A 103 -12.04 -1.75 -0.36
C GLY A 103 -11.49 -1.75 1.06
N THR A 104 -12.35 -2.13 2.02
CA THR A 104 -12.02 -2.19 3.45
C THR A 104 -11.30 -3.47 3.86
N ALA A 105 -11.13 -4.42 2.96
CA ALA A 105 -10.43 -5.67 3.19
C ALA A 105 -9.19 -5.78 2.31
N GLY A 106 -8.10 -6.29 2.88
CA GLY A 106 -6.90 -6.67 2.14
C GLY A 106 -7.17 -7.89 1.26
N ARG A 107 -6.42 -8.01 0.18
CA ARG A 107 -6.51 -9.19 -0.70
C ARG A 107 -5.79 -10.38 -0.07
N THR A 108 -6.22 -11.56 -0.44
CA THR A 108 -5.50 -12.79 -0.07
C THR A 108 -4.13 -12.79 -0.73
N GLY A 109 -3.09 -12.92 0.08
CA GLY A 109 -1.70 -13.01 -0.38
C GLY A 109 -1.39 -14.32 -1.09
N HIS A 110 -0.21 -14.42 -1.67
CA HIS A 110 0.30 -15.67 -2.25
C HIS A 110 0.24 -16.79 -1.22
N MET A 111 -0.03 -18.01 -1.65
CA MET A 111 -0.22 -19.19 -0.80
C MET A 111 -1.41 -19.10 0.18
N SER A 112 -2.47 -18.36 -0.20
CA SER A 112 -3.74 -18.26 0.55
C SER A 112 -3.59 -17.58 1.93
N LEU A 113 -2.57 -16.74 2.12
CA LEU A 113 -2.45 -15.94 3.34
C LEU A 113 -3.57 -14.89 3.38
N ALA A 114 -4.38 -14.91 4.42
CA ALA A 114 -5.52 -14.01 4.55
C ALA A 114 -5.07 -12.55 4.68
N GLY A 115 -5.70 -11.67 3.91
CA GLY A 115 -5.57 -10.22 4.09
C GLY A 115 -6.27 -9.76 5.36
N GLY A 116 -5.91 -8.59 5.87
CA GLY A 116 -6.63 -7.94 6.95
C GLY A 116 -8.04 -7.53 6.53
N SER A 117 -8.96 -7.42 7.48
CA SER A 117 -10.34 -7.00 7.25
C SER A 117 -10.75 -5.88 8.20
N GLY A 118 -11.77 -5.11 7.83
CA GLY A 118 -12.32 -4.07 8.69
C GLY A 118 -11.34 -2.95 9.08
N GLY A 119 -10.29 -2.72 8.32
CA GLY A 119 -9.28 -1.71 8.61
C GLY A 119 -8.31 -2.06 9.74
N GLN A 120 -8.34 -3.28 10.25
CA GLN A 120 -7.53 -3.70 11.41
C GLN A 120 -6.19 -4.36 11.06
N GLY A 121 -5.80 -4.37 9.79
CA GLY A 121 -4.58 -5.02 9.35
C GLY A 121 -4.65 -6.56 9.44
N ALA A 122 -3.52 -7.23 9.21
CA ALA A 122 -3.43 -8.68 9.35
C ALA A 122 -3.40 -9.06 10.84
N GLN A 123 -4.37 -9.85 11.28
CA GLN A 123 -4.53 -10.22 12.70
C GLN A 123 -3.68 -11.39 13.14
N THR A 124 -3.15 -12.17 12.21
CA THR A 124 -2.29 -13.32 12.52
C THR A 124 -1.19 -13.45 11.49
N ALA A 125 0.06 -13.28 11.90
CA ALA A 125 1.17 -13.85 11.19
C ALA A 125 1.03 -15.37 11.30
N GLN A 126 0.61 -16.04 10.23
CA GLN A 126 0.73 -17.48 10.18
C GLN A 126 2.22 -17.80 10.13
N ASN A 127 2.73 -18.32 11.25
CA ASN A 127 4.06 -18.83 11.37
C ASN A 127 4.19 -20.04 10.42
N ARG A 128 4.57 -19.77 9.18
CA ARG A 128 5.19 -20.81 8.39
C ARG A 128 6.64 -20.79 8.77
N ASN A 129 7.19 -21.96 9.11
CA ASN A 129 8.62 -22.21 9.28
C ASN A 129 9.40 -21.91 7.97
N LEU A 130 9.28 -20.71 7.46
CA LEU A 130 10.09 -20.15 6.41
C LEU A 130 11.00 -19.16 7.12
N GLY A 131 12.17 -19.70 7.49
CA GLY A 131 13.30 -19.05 8.10
C GLY A 131 13.12 -17.57 8.46
N GLU A 132 13.22 -17.36 9.75
CA GLU A 132 13.34 -16.02 10.32
C GLU A 132 14.37 -15.20 9.56
N SER A 133 13.97 -14.03 9.14
CA SER A 133 14.89 -12.96 8.80
C SER A 133 14.55 -11.72 9.60
#